data_4efc6271860eb8380864f8d9e69cfa5a
#
_entry.id   4efc6271860eb8380864f8d9e69cfa5a
#
_cell.length_a   1.000
_cell.length_b   1.000
_cell.length_c   1.000
_cell.angle_alpha   90.00
_cell.angle_beta   90.00
_cell.angle_gamma   90.00
#
_symmetry.space_group_name_H-M   'P 1'
#
loop_
_entity.id
_entity.type
_entity.pdbx_description
1 polymer ?
#
loop_
_entity_poly.entity_id
_entity_poly.type
_entity_poly.pdbx_seq_one_letter_code
_entity_poly.pdbx_strand_id
1 'polypeptide(L)'
;MTVPINVKNLLDFCHESGHKFYPSIIYLVTKVLNQMENFRMFRDAEGNLCVWDQVVPNYTIFHEDDKTFSDCWTGYSDDFETFYREITEDMEKGQEKRGIKVKAGQPANFYCISCVPWAAFTAFGSRTVNSTEPVYFPIITMGKYEKSGDQILMPVNLMIAHAVADGYHAGMFFQRLQEAIDRLSMNPGIVT
;
A
#
# COMPACT_ATOMS: atom_id res chain seq x y z
N MET A 1 -8.03 0.57 11.39
CA MET A 1 -9.42 0.56 10.85
C MET A 1 -9.44 -0.31 9.61
N THR A 2 -10.46 -1.16 9.42
CA THR A 2 -10.64 -1.97 8.20
C THR A 2 -11.90 -1.51 7.47
N VAL A 3 -11.77 -1.26 6.16
CA VAL A 3 -12.88 -0.80 5.31
C VAL A 3 -12.89 -1.62 4.02
N PRO A 4 -14.05 -2.12 3.56
CA PRO A 4 -14.17 -2.75 2.25
C PRO A 4 -14.09 -1.68 1.15
N ILE A 5 -13.17 -1.85 0.21
CA ILE A 5 -12.96 -0.98 -0.96
C ILE A 5 -13.47 -1.72 -2.20
N ASN A 6 -14.26 -1.03 -3.02
CA ASN A 6 -14.70 -1.59 -4.29
C ASN A 6 -13.56 -1.48 -5.32
N VAL A 7 -12.96 -2.60 -5.65
CA VAL A 7 -11.81 -2.68 -6.57
C VAL A 7 -12.19 -3.07 -8.00
N LYS A 8 -13.49 -3.10 -8.33
CA LYS A 8 -13.96 -3.52 -9.65
C LYS A 8 -13.29 -2.73 -10.78
N ASN A 9 -13.30 -1.39 -10.72
CA ASN A 9 -12.73 -0.53 -11.76
C ASN A 9 -11.21 -0.73 -11.90
N LEU A 10 -10.50 -1.01 -10.80
CA LEU A 10 -9.08 -1.33 -10.87
C LEU A 10 -8.83 -2.70 -11.53
N LEU A 11 -9.67 -3.69 -11.26
CA LEU A 11 -9.57 -5.00 -11.92
C LEU A 11 -9.87 -4.89 -13.41
N ASP A 12 -10.90 -4.12 -13.79
CA ASP A 12 -11.24 -3.85 -15.19
C ASP A 12 -10.07 -3.14 -15.91
N PHE A 13 -9.51 -2.09 -15.30
CA PHE A 13 -8.32 -1.40 -15.79
C PHE A 13 -7.14 -2.35 -16.00
N CYS A 14 -6.82 -3.17 -14.99
CA CYS A 14 -5.71 -4.13 -15.09
C CYS A 14 -5.93 -5.16 -16.22
N HIS A 15 -7.16 -5.62 -16.39
CA HIS A 15 -7.51 -6.57 -17.45
C HIS A 15 -7.36 -5.93 -18.85
N GLU A 16 -7.84 -4.70 -19.03
CA GLU A 16 -7.81 -3.99 -20.31
C GLU A 16 -6.38 -3.58 -20.72
N SER A 17 -5.57 -3.13 -19.74
CA SER A 17 -4.22 -2.65 -19.98
C SER A 17 -3.13 -3.73 -19.92
N GLY A 18 -3.45 -4.92 -19.40
CA GLY A 18 -2.49 -5.99 -19.16
C GLY A 18 -1.61 -5.77 -17.92
N HIS A 19 -1.93 -4.80 -17.07
CA HIS A 19 -1.21 -4.54 -15.84
C HIS A 19 -1.58 -5.54 -14.72
N LYS A 20 -0.61 -5.86 -13.86
CA LYS A 20 -0.84 -6.68 -12.66
C LYS A 20 -1.56 -5.87 -11.58
N PHE A 21 -2.50 -6.49 -10.88
CA PHE A 21 -3.29 -5.83 -9.82
C PHE A 21 -2.44 -5.31 -8.65
N TYR A 22 -1.50 -6.12 -8.13
CA TYR A 22 -0.75 -5.78 -6.92
C TYR A 22 0.15 -4.54 -7.09
N PRO A 23 0.97 -4.41 -8.15
CA PRO A 23 1.70 -3.17 -8.42
C PRO A 23 0.78 -1.95 -8.59
N SER A 24 -0.36 -2.12 -9.27
CA SER A 24 -1.30 -1.03 -9.55
C SER A 24 -2.00 -0.51 -8.30
N ILE A 25 -2.44 -1.38 -7.39
CA ILE A 25 -3.03 -0.95 -6.12
C ILE A 25 -1.99 -0.31 -5.20
N ILE A 26 -0.73 -0.78 -5.19
CA ILE A 26 0.36 -0.16 -4.44
C ILE A 26 0.58 1.27 -4.93
N TYR A 27 0.56 1.51 -6.25
CA TYR A 27 0.65 2.87 -6.80
C TYR A 27 -0.46 3.78 -6.26
N LEU A 28 -1.72 3.36 -6.35
CA LEU A 28 -2.86 4.17 -5.90
C LEU A 28 -2.80 4.47 -4.40
N VAL A 29 -2.45 3.49 -3.58
CA VAL A 29 -2.24 3.67 -2.14
C VAL A 29 -1.10 4.67 -1.88
N THR A 30 0.05 4.52 -2.56
CA THR A 30 1.21 5.42 -2.40
C THR A 30 0.84 6.84 -2.79
N LYS A 31 0.13 7.02 -3.90
CA LYS A 31 -0.34 8.33 -4.38
C LYS A 31 -1.25 9.01 -3.34
N VAL A 32 -2.19 8.28 -2.77
CA VAL A 32 -3.09 8.81 -1.73
C VAL A 32 -2.34 9.18 -0.46
N LEU A 33 -1.42 8.33 0.02
CA LEU A 33 -0.62 8.62 1.20
C LEU A 33 0.25 9.88 1.00
N ASN A 34 0.82 10.05 -0.19
CA ASN A 34 1.64 11.22 -0.53
C ASN A 34 0.85 12.53 -0.62
N GLN A 35 -0.46 12.47 -0.79
CA GLN A 35 -1.35 13.64 -0.75
C GLN A 35 -1.78 14.05 0.66
N MET A 36 -1.37 13.31 1.70
CA MET A 36 -1.85 13.51 3.07
C MET A 36 -0.65 13.60 4.05
N GLU A 37 -0.39 14.78 4.61
CA GLU A 37 0.74 15.03 5.51
C GLU A 37 0.77 14.08 6.70
N ASN A 38 -0.39 13.78 7.30
CA ASN A 38 -0.52 12.88 8.44
C ASN A 38 0.10 11.48 8.21
N PHE A 39 0.11 11.00 6.96
CA PHE A 39 0.68 9.70 6.60
C PHE A 39 2.15 9.75 6.18
N ARG A 40 2.74 10.95 6.19
CA ARG A 40 4.16 11.21 5.92
C ARG A 40 4.92 11.69 7.15
N MET A 41 4.27 11.69 8.34
CA MET A 41 4.88 12.15 9.58
C MET A 41 5.86 11.13 10.14
N PHE A 42 6.93 11.63 10.75
CA PHE A 42 7.92 10.85 11.49
C PHE A 42 8.46 11.66 12.68
N ARG A 43 9.20 11.00 13.55
CA ARG A 43 9.91 11.67 14.63
C ARG A 43 11.40 11.66 14.33
N ASP A 44 12.04 12.82 14.39
CA ASP A 44 13.50 12.94 14.24
C ASP A 44 14.27 12.43 15.47
N ALA A 45 15.59 12.46 15.40
CA ALA A 45 16.46 12.01 16.50
C ALA A 45 16.34 12.88 17.76
N GLU A 46 15.94 14.13 17.62
CA GLU A 46 15.70 15.09 18.71
C GLU A 46 14.29 14.96 19.30
N GLY A 47 13.44 14.11 18.71
CA GLY A 47 12.08 13.86 19.15
C GLY A 47 11.04 14.81 18.56
N ASN A 48 11.39 15.67 17.61
CA ASN A 48 10.45 16.56 16.95
C ASN A 48 9.60 15.80 15.92
N LEU A 49 8.34 16.21 15.76
CA LEU A 49 7.47 15.68 14.73
C LEU A 49 7.74 16.41 13.40
N CYS A 50 8.14 15.67 12.41
CA CYS A 50 8.50 16.15 11.07
C CYS A 50 7.63 15.49 10.00
N VAL A 51 7.67 16.01 8.77
CA VAL A 51 6.93 15.48 7.61
C VAL A 51 7.91 15.21 6.48
N TRP A 52 7.91 13.98 5.95
CA TRP A 52 8.65 13.66 4.71
C TRP A 52 8.03 14.38 3.51
N ASP A 53 8.84 14.77 2.54
CA ASP A 53 8.34 15.30 1.26
C ASP A 53 7.50 14.25 0.54
N GLN A 54 7.93 12.98 0.62
CA GLN A 54 7.20 11.83 0.11
C GLN A 54 7.51 10.58 0.91
N VAL A 55 6.61 9.58 0.81
CA VAL A 55 6.85 8.22 1.31
C VAL A 55 6.86 7.23 0.15
N VAL A 56 7.60 6.13 0.34
CA VAL A 56 7.74 5.06 -0.64
C VAL A 56 7.18 3.73 -0.09
N PRO A 57 6.66 2.85 -0.95
CA PRO A 57 6.15 1.55 -0.51
C PRO A 57 7.29 0.60 -0.14
N ASN A 58 7.17 -0.03 1.02
CA ASN A 58 7.86 -1.26 1.40
C ASN A 58 6.81 -2.38 1.40
N TYR A 59 6.90 -3.30 0.44
CA TYR A 59 5.88 -4.29 0.16
C TYR A 59 6.42 -5.71 0.26
N THR A 60 5.50 -6.67 0.44
CA THR A 60 5.85 -8.08 0.56
C THR A 60 5.85 -8.78 -0.79
N ILE A 61 6.84 -9.65 -1.02
CA ILE A 61 6.94 -10.59 -2.13
C ILE A 61 6.75 -11.99 -1.55
N PHE A 62 5.72 -12.71 -1.99
CA PHE A 62 5.46 -14.08 -1.57
C PHE A 62 6.22 -15.07 -2.45
N HIS A 63 6.87 -16.06 -1.83
CA HIS A 63 7.60 -17.13 -2.47
C HIS A 63 6.75 -18.41 -2.43
N GLU A 64 6.24 -18.80 -3.60
CA GLU A 64 5.29 -19.92 -3.71
C GLU A 64 5.92 -21.29 -3.39
N ASP A 65 7.22 -21.43 -3.65
CA ASP A 65 7.96 -22.68 -3.46
C ASP A 65 8.13 -23.07 -2.00
N ASP A 66 8.47 -22.12 -1.13
CA ASP A 66 8.74 -22.37 0.29
C ASP A 66 7.71 -21.72 1.25
N LYS A 67 6.69 -21.05 0.70
CA LYS A 67 5.62 -20.35 1.45
C LYS A 67 6.12 -19.26 2.40
N THR A 68 7.28 -18.70 2.11
CA THR A 68 7.83 -17.55 2.84
C THR A 68 7.52 -16.23 2.12
N PHE A 69 7.89 -15.12 2.71
CA PHE A 69 7.82 -13.81 2.07
C PHE A 69 9.08 -13.00 2.37
N SER A 70 9.35 -12.04 1.50
CA SER A 70 10.42 -11.06 1.64
C SER A 70 9.88 -9.66 1.51
N ASP A 71 10.54 -8.69 2.17
CA ASP A 71 10.27 -7.26 1.99
C ASP A 71 11.12 -6.70 0.84
N CYS A 72 10.48 -5.93 -0.01
CA CYS A 72 11.09 -5.14 -1.07
C CYS A 72 10.52 -3.73 -1.08
N TRP A 73 11.24 -2.78 -1.66
CA TRP A 73 10.80 -1.39 -1.77
C TRP A 73 11.08 -0.84 -3.17
N THR A 74 10.30 0.16 -3.58
CA THR A 74 10.46 0.88 -4.85
C THR A 74 10.31 2.38 -4.62
N GLY A 75 11.06 3.20 -5.34
CA GLY A 75 10.89 4.65 -5.34
C GLY A 75 9.49 5.04 -5.81
N TYR A 76 9.01 6.21 -5.37
CA TYR A 76 7.73 6.73 -5.85
C TYR A 76 7.93 7.67 -7.02
N SER A 77 7.10 7.54 -8.04
CA SER A 77 6.91 8.47 -9.14
C SER A 77 5.42 8.78 -9.27
N ASP A 78 5.05 10.04 -9.55
CA ASP A 78 3.65 10.41 -9.86
C ASP A 78 3.20 9.87 -11.22
N ASP A 79 4.15 9.57 -12.13
CA ASP A 79 3.89 8.90 -13.39
C ASP A 79 3.68 7.39 -13.17
N PHE A 80 2.49 6.92 -13.49
CA PHE A 80 2.09 5.52 -13.28
C PHE A 80 2.97 4.53 -14.04
N GLU A 81 3.25 4.78 -15.30
CA GLU A 81 4.01 3.84 -16.15
C GLU A 81 5.47 3.71 -15.67
N THR A 82 6.06 4.81 -15.24
CA THR A 82 7.39 4.81 -14.63
C THR A 82 7.40 4.01 -13.34
N PHE A 83 6.45 4.30 -12.42
CA PHE A 83 6.35 3.55 -11.17
C PHE A 83 6.06 2.06 -11.40
N TYR A 84 5.12 1.75 -12.30
CA TYR A 84 4.71 0.37 -12.60
C TYR A 84 5.88 -0.46 -13.16
N ARG A 85 6.65 0.12 -14.08
CA ARG A 85 7.86 -0.52 -14.62
C ARG A 85 8.87 -0.81 -13.51
N GLU A 86 9.18 0.20 -12.67
CA GLU A 86 10.19 0.06 -11.61
C GLU A 86 9.76 -0.96 -10.54
N ILE A 87 8.52 -0.90 -10.07
CA ILE A 87 8.04 -1.85 -9.06
C ILE A 87 7.98 -3.28 -9.60
N THR A 88 7.62 -3.46 -10.87
CA THR A 88 7.56 -4.78 -11.50
C THR A 88 8.95 -5.38 -11.63
N GLU A 89 9.95 -4.59 -12.07
CA GLU A 89 11.35 -5.01 -12.11
C GLU A 89 11.90 -5.36 -10.71
N ASP A 90 11.58 -4.56 -9.70
CA ASP A 90 12.00 -4.81 -8.33
C ASP A 90 11.36 -6.09 -7.76
N MET A 91 10.09 -6.34 -8.05
CA MET A 91 9.40 -7.57 -7.68
C MET A 91 10.03 -8.79 -8.34
N GLU A 92 10.33 -8.74 -9.64
CA GLU A 92 10.96 -9.82 -10.37
C GLU A 92 12.36 -10.15 -9.82
N LYS A 93 13.19 -9.13 -9.63
CA LYS A 93 14.52 -9.30 -9.00
C LYS A 93 14.44 -9.80 -7.55
N GLY A 94 13.40 -9.39 -6.82
CA GLY A 94 13.13 -9.83 -5.45
C GLY A 94 12.69 -11.29 -5.38
N GLN A 95 11.93 -11.77 -6.37
CA GLN A 95 11.45 -13.14 -6.45
C GLN A 95 12.58 -14.17 -6.54
N GLU A 96 13.72 -13.78 -7.12
CA GLU A 96 14.90 -14.63 -7.24
C GLU A 96 15.73 -14.75 -5.94
N LYS A 97 15.43 -13.92 -4.95
CA LYS A 97 16.18 -13.83 -3.70
C LYS A 97 15.37 -14.38 -2.52
N ARG A 98 16.08 -14.72 -1.46
CA ARG A 98 15.50 -15.17 -0.19
C ARG A 98 16.01 -14.34 0.97
N GLY A 99 15.24 -14.28 2.04
CA GLY A 99 15.56 -13.54 3.25
C GLY A 99 14.55 -12.42 3.50
N ILE A 100 14.67 -11.75 4.65
CA ILE A 100 13.70 -10.73 5.08
C ILE A 100 13.70 -9.53 4.13
N LYS A 101 14.89 -9.06 3.73
CA LYS A 101 15.04 -7.89 2.83
C LYS A 101 15.80 -8.30 1.57
N VAL A 102 15.15 -8.22 0.41
CA VAL A 102 15.73 -8.63 -0.87
C VAL A 102 16.33 -7.47 -1.69
N LYS A 103 16.04 -6.24 -1.31
CA LYS A 103 16.61 -5.02 -1.90
C LYS A 103 17.28 -4.18 -0.82
N ALA A 104 18.58 -3.89 -1.00
CA ALA A 104 19.34 -3.04 -0.08
C ALA A 104 18.97 -1.56 -0.21
N GLY A 105 19.41 -0.74 0.75
CA GLY A 105 19.26 0.71 0.69
C GLY A 105 17.84 1.22 0.90
N GLN A 106 17.00 0.49 1.64
CA GLN A 106 15.65 0.96 1.96
C GLN A 106 15.73 2.34 2.64
N PRO A 107 15.06 3.37 2.09
CA PRO A 107 15.07 4.71 2.67
C PRO A 107 14.24 4.77 3.96
N ALA A 108 14.48 5.77 4.79
CA ALA A 108 13.76 5.93 6.07
C ALA A 108 12.30 6.37 5.89
N ASN A 109 11.96 7.02 4.78
CA ASN A 109 10.63 7.53 4.45
C ASN A 109 9.72 6.47 3.80
N PHE A 110 9.67 5.26 4.34
CA PHE A 110 8.82 4.19 3.83
C PHE A 110 7.50 4.06 4.60
N TYR A 111 6.53 3.42 3.99
CA TYR A 111 5.36 2.84 4.65
C TYR A 111 5.28 1.35 4.32
N CYS A 112 4.59 0.55 5.14
CA CYS A 112 4.46 -0.88 4.90
C CYS A 112 3.13 -1.20 4.21
N ILE A 113 3.18 -2.07 3.18
CA ILE A 113 2.00 -2.58 2.51
C ILE A 113 2.14 -4.07 2.22
N SER A 114 1.13 -4.85 2.56
CA SER A 114 1.09 -6.28 2.34
C SER A 114 -0.29 -6.76 1.89
N CYS A 115 -0.34 -7.97 1.34
CA CYS A 115 -1.59 -8.61 0.94
C CYS A 115 -1.68 -10.03 1.50
N VAL A 116 -2.88 -10.39 2.00
CA VAL A 116 -3.24 -11.73 2.45
C VAL A 116 -4.33 -12.27 1.50
N PRO A 117 -3.97 -12.72 0.29
CA PRO A 117 -4.94 -13.04 -0.77
C PRO A 117 -5.75 -14.33 -0.50
N TRP A 118 -5.43 -15.02 0.59
CA TRP A 118 -6.12 -16.26 1.00
C TRP A 118 -7.30 -16.02 1.93
N ALA A 119 -7.44 -14.83 2.52
CA ALA A 119 -8.48 -14.52 3.50
C ALA A 119 -9.14 -13.16 3.24
N ALA A 120 -10.48 -13.18 3.20
CA ALA A 120 -11.29 -11.98 3.34
C ALA A 120 -11.53 -11.77 4.85
N PHE A 121 -10.93 -10.74 5.42
CA PHE A 121 -11.05 -10.44 6.85
C PHE A 121 -11.93 -9.20 7.07
N THR A 122 -12.62 -9.15 8.19
CA THR A 122 -13.42 -7.99 8.62
C THR A 122 -12.64 -7.06 9.55
N ALA A 123 -11.57 -7.56 10.16
CA ALA A 123 -10.67 -6.81 11.00
C ALA A 123 -9.27 -7.44 10.94
N PHE A 124 -8.25 -6.59 10.99
CA PHE A 124 -6.85 -7.01 11.06
C PHE A 124 -6.13 -6.10 12.06
N GLY A 125 -5.23 -6.68 12.84
CA GLY A 125 -4.40 -5.94 13.78
C GLY A 125 -3.07 -6.66 14.00
N SER A 126 -2.00 -5.90 14.06
CA SER A 126 -0.69 -6.38 14.50
C SER A 126 -0.19 -5.54 15.66
N ARG A 127 0.63 -6.14 16.50
CA ARG A 127 1.27 -5.44 17.61
C ARG A 127 2.75 -5.81 17.64
N THR A 128 3.59 -4.79 17.70
CA THR A 128 5.01 -5.00 17.96
C THR A 128 5.18 -5.38 19.44
N VAL A 129 5.70 -6.56 19.69
CA VAL A 129 6.00 -7.02 21.05
C VAL A 129 7.28 -6.33 21.52
N ASN A 130 7.25 -5.77 22.75
CA ASN A 130 8.38 -5.09 23.38
C ASN A 130 8.78 -3.72 22.79
N SER A 131 7.96 -3.08 21.95
CA SER A 131 8.14 -1.68 21.58
C SER A 131 7.23 -0.78 22.42
N THR A 132 7.81 0.20 23.11
CA THR A 132 7.07 1.29 23.77
C THR A 132 6.87 2.47 22.85
N GLU A 133 7.62 2.52 21.73
CA GLU A 133 7.53 3.61 20.77
C GLU A 133 6.41 3.38 19.76
N PRO A 134 5.58 4.38 19.47
CA PRO A 134 4.55 4.28 18.44
C PRO A 134 5.18 4.21 17.05
N VAL A 135 4.59 3.40 16.18
CA VAL A 135 4.95 3.33 14.76
C VAL A 135 4.24 4.46 14.03
N TYR A 136 4.98 5.46 13.56
CA TYR A 136 4.44 6.65 12.90
C TYR A 136 4.13 6.44 11.42
N PHE A 137 4.80 5.50 10.75
CA PHE A 137 4.50 5.20 9.35
C PHE A 137 3.23 4.34 9.19
N PRO A 138 2.46 4.52 8.12
CA PRO A 138 1.29 3.70 7.86
C PRO A 138 1.65 2.22 7.63
N ILE A 139 0.81 1.32 8.13
CA ILE A 139 0.83 -0.10 7.81
C ILE A 139 -0.49 -0.45 7.15
N ILE A 140 -0.43 -0.82 5.87
CA ILE A 140 -1.59 -1.20 5.06
C ILE A 140 -1.59 -2.71 4.88
N THR A 141 -2.71 -3.36 5.16
CA THR A 141 -2.90 -4.79 4.87
C THR A 141 -4.17 -4.98 4.06
N MET A 142 -4.02 -5.58 2.90
CA MET A 142 -5.13 -5.91 2.01
C MET A 142 -5.48 -7.39 2.13
N GLY A 143 -6.77 -7.72 2.06
CA GLY A 143 -7.23 -9.09 2.06
C GLY A 143 -7.68 -9.58 0.69
N LYS A 144 -8.23 -10.80 0.67
CA LYS A 144 -8.87 -11.36 -0.52
C LYS A 144 -10.11 -10.53 -0.88
N TYR A 145 -10.24 -10.15 -2.15
CA TYR A 145 -11.46 -9.53 -2.64
C TYR A 145 -12.55 -10.57 -2.93
N GLU A 146 -13.80 -10.19 -2.76
CA GLU A 146 -14.97 -11.06 -2.95
C GLU A 146 -16.07 -10.28 -3.70
N LYS A 147 -16.84 -11.02 -4.51
CA LYS A 147 -17.97 -10.45 -5.24
C LYS A 147 -19.13 -10.18 -4.27
N SER A 148 -19.70 -8.98 -4.34
CA SER A 148 -20.85 -8.53 -3.56
C SER A 148 -21.82 -7.76 -4.47
N GLY A 149 -22.82 -8.47 -5.03
CA GLY A 149 -23.68 -7.90 -6.05
C GLY A 149 -22.89 -7.48 -7.29
N ASP A 150 -23.00 -6.21 -7.68
CA ASP A 150 -22.27 -5.62 -8.81
C ASP A 150 -20.88 -5.08 -8.43
N GLN A 151 -20.50 -5.18 -7.17
CA GLN A 151 -19.22 -4.73 -6.64
C GLN A 151 -18.26 -5.90 -6.42
N ILE A 152 -16.95 -5.58 -6.38
CA ILE A 152 -15.90 -6.49 -5.93
C ILE A 152 -15.21 -5.81 -4.76
N LEU A 153 -15.46 -6.31 -3.56
CA LEU A 153 -15.03 -5.69 -2.31
C LEU A 153 -13.76 -6.35 -1.77
N MET A 154 -12.74 -5.52 -1.53
CA MET A 154 -11.48 -5.92 -0.91
C MET A 154 -11.35 -5.28 0.46
N PRO A 155 -11.14 -6.04 1.54
CA PRO A 155 -10.84 -5.44 2.84
C PRO A 155 -9.46 -4.79 2.81
N VAL A 156 -9.42 -3.51 3.15
CA VAL A 156 -8.20 -2.73 3.30
C VAL A 156 -8.10 -2.27 4.75
N ASN A 157 -7.05 -2.68 5.43
CA ASN A 157 -6.76 -2.26 6.80
C ASN A 157 -5.70 -1.16 6.78
N LEU A 158 -5.94 -0.10 7.53
CA LEU A 158 -4.98 0.95 7.87
C LEU A 158 -4.69 0.90 9.36
N MET A 159 -3.41 0.75 9.71
CA MET A 159 -2.87 0.96 11.04
C MET A 159 -1.93 2.15 11.02
N ILE A 160 -2.12 3.06 11.96
CA ILE A 160 -1.33 4.30 12.12
C ILE A 160 -1.39 4.75 13.59
N ALA A 161 -0.35 5.38 14.09
CA ALA A 161 -0.35 5.94 15.42
C ALA A 161 -1.38 7.08 15.56
N HIS A 162 -2.18 7.05 16.61
CA HIS A 162 -3.17 8.11 16.87
C HIS A 162 -2.51 9.48 17.12
N ALA A 163 -1.21 9.49 17.44
CA ALA A 163 -0.43 10.72 17.61
C ALA A 163 -0.30 11.55 16.30
N VAL A 164 -0.46 10.94 15.12
CA VAL A 164 -0.32 11.61 13.82
C VAL A 164 -1.61 11.62 12.99
N ALA A 165 -2.55 10.72 13.26
CA ALA A 165 -3.80 10.61 12.52
C ALA A 165 -4.95 10.15 13.41
N ASP A 166 -6.11 10.77 13.30
CA ASP A 166 -7.34 10.40 13.96
C ASP A 166 -8.36 9.75 12.99
N GLY A 167 -9.58 9.53 13.46
CA GLY A 167 -10.64 8.90 12.67
C GLY A 167 -11.01 9.67 11.41
N TYR A 168 -10.90 11.01 11.41
CA TYR A 168 -11.14 11.83 10.22
C TYR A 168 -10.09 11.54 9.14
N HIS A 169 -8.80 11.57 9.51
CA HIS A 169 -7.70 11.31 8.58
C HIS A 169 -7.75 9.89 8.02
N ALA A 170 -8.05 8.90 8.87
CA ALA A 170 -8.24 7.52 8.43
C ALA A 170 -9.45 7.38 7.48
N GLY A 171 -10.58 8.04 7.77
CA GLY A 171 -11.74 8.07 6.90
C GLY A 171 -11.44 8.70 5.54
N MET A 172 -10.74 9.83 5.53
CA MET A 172 -10.32 10.50 4.30
C MET A 172 -9.37 9.67 3.44
N PHE A 173 -8.48 8.88 4.05
CA PHE A 173 -7.63 7.94 3.30
C PHE A 173 -8.49 6.95 2.49
N PHE A 174 -9.45 6.29 3.12
CA PHE A 174 -10.30 5.32 2.43
C PHE A 174 -11.18 5.96 1.36
N GLN A 175 -11.72 7.16 1.63
CA GLN A 175 -12.50 7.90 0.64
C GLN A 175 -11.66 8.25 -0.58
N ARG A 176 -10.47 8.82 -0.40
CA ARG A 176 -9.57 9.18 -1.50
C ARG A 176 -9.08 7.96 -2.28
N LEU A 177 -8.84 6.85 -1.60
CA LEU A 177 -8.47 5.60 -2.28
C LEU A 177 -9.61 5.10 -3.17
N GLN A 178 -10.86 5.11 -2.67
CA GLN A 178 -12.02 4.75 -3.47
C GLN A 178 -12.19 5.71 -4.67
N GLU A 179 -12.09 7.02 -4.45
CA GLU A 179 -12.15 8.03 -5.52
C GLU A 179 -11.06 7.82 -6.58
N ALA A 180 -9.83 7.46 -6.17
CA ALA A 180 -8.74 7.18 -7.09
C ALA A 180 -9.03 5.95 -7.97
N ILE A 181 -9.60 4.90 -7.39
CA ILE A 181 -10.04 3.71 -8.13
C ILE A 181 -11.21 4.02 -9.07
N ASP A 182 -12.18 4.81 -8.61
CA ASP A 182 -13.37 5.13 -9.40
C ASP A 182 -13.04 5.97 -10.64
N ARG A 183 -12.00 6.80 -10.57
CA ARG A 183 -11.51 7.59 -11.71
C ARG A 183 -10.93 6.76 -12.85
N LEU A 184 -10.46 5.55 -12.59
CA LEU A 184 -9.92 4.65 -13.63
C LEU A 184 -10.98 4.31 -14.69
N SER A 185 -12.26 4.23 -14.32
CA SER A 185 -13.37 3.97 -15.26
C SER A 185 -13.74 5.16 -16.15
N MET A 186 -13.41 6.38 -15.71
CA MET A 186 -13.79 7.61 -16.44
C MET A 186 -12.76 7.99 -17.52
N ASN A 187 -11.51 7.52 -17.40
CA ASN A 187 -10.43 7.84 -18.33
C ASN A 187 -9.42 6.67 -18.39
N PRO A 188 -9.67 5.65 -19.22
CA PRO A 188 -8.77 4.50 -19.34
C PRO A 188 -7.37 4.84 -19.90
N GLY A 189 -7.09 6.11 -20.20
CA GLY A 189 -5.79 6.58 -20.70
C GLY A 189 -5.04 7.55 -19.79
N ILE A 190 -5.54 7.83 -18.58
CA ILE A 190 -4.93 8.84 -17.71
C ILE A 190 -4.88 8.33 -16.27
N VAL A 191 -3.83 7.61 -15.94
CA VAL A 191 -3.32 7.50 -14.56
C VAL A 191 -2.27 8.61 -14.39
N THR A 192 -2.67 9.86 -14.65
CA THR A 192 -1.84 11.05 -14.40
C THR A 192 -2.12 11.65 -13.03
#